data_40f3acdccdd480acf91aa3b97592d187
#
_entry.id   40f3acdccdd480acf91aa3b97592d187
#
_cell.length_a   1.000
_cell.length_b   1.000
_cell.length_c   1.000
_cell.angle_alpha   90.00
_cell.angle_beta   90.00
_cell.angle_gamma   90.00
#
_symmetry.space_group_name_H-M   'P 1'
#
loop_
_entity.id
_entity.type
_entity.pdbx_description
1 polymer ?
#
loop_
_entity_poly.entity_id
_entity_poly.type
_entity_poly.pdbx_seq_one_letter_code
_entity_poly.pdbx_strand_id
1 'polypeptide(L)'
;MSVFAVNHLCREVLRDHAFRAAMKADPVKALAPLDLSDAERSALVAGDVGALYRMGVNGFLMGYLARFEVCGLNVQIYNERMRAVKVDEKIGRAHV
;
A
#
# COMPACT_ATOMS: atom_id res chain seq x y z
N MET A 1 5.51 -6.48 -14.32
CA MET A 1 4.33 -5.69 -13.91
C MET A 1 4.41 -5.38 -12.44
N SER A 2 4.38 -4.12 -12.16
CA SER A 2 4.64 -3.57 -10.84
C SER A 2 3.55 -3.89 -9.82
N VAL A 3 2.27 -3.95 -10.24
CA VAL A 3 1.17 -4.31 -9.35
C VAL A 3 1.38 -5.69 -8.73
N PHE A 4 1.88 -6.63 -9.53
CA PHE A 4 2.22 -7.95 -9.02
C PHE A 4 3.30 -7.86 -7.93
N ALA A 5 4.30 -7.03 -8.14
CA ALA A 5 5.38 -6.82 -7.17
C ALA A 5 4.85 -6.19 -5.88
N VAL A 6 3.93 -5.22 -5.98
CA VAL A 6 3.31 -4.61 -4.80
C VAL A 6 2.50 -5.63 -4.02
N ASN A 7 1.68 -6.43 -4.70
CA ASN A 7 0.93 -7.51 -4.05
C ASN A 7 1.86 -8.50 -3.37
N HIS A 8 2.96 -8.85 -4.02
CA HIS A 8 3.94 -9.78 -3.45
C HIS A 8 4.58 -9.21 -2.19
N LEU A 9 4.99 -7.95 -2.20
CA LEU A 9 5.61 -7.36 -1.02
C LEU A 9 4.66 -7.27 0.17
N CYS A 10 3.37 -7.06 -0.08
CA CYS A 10 2.37 -7.07 0.99
C CYS A 10 2.32 -8.44 1.67
N ARG A 11 2.40 -9.52 0.90
CA ARG A 11 2.49 -10.89 1.46
C ARG A 11 3.78 -11.08 2.23
N GLU A 12 4.89 -10.51 1.75
CA GLU A 12 6.18 -10.64 2.42
C GLU A 12 6.19 -9.89 3.75
N VAL A 13 5.48 -8.77 3.87
CA VAL A 13 5.30 -8.09 5.16
C VAL A 13 4.66 -9.03 6.18
N LEU A 14 3.72 -9.86 5.75
CA LEU A 14 3.09 -10.85 6.62
C LEU A 14 4.04 -11.97 7.00
N ARG A 15 4.80 -12.50 6.04
CA ARG A 15 5.55 -13.74 6.20
C ARG A 15 7.01 -13.55 6.63
N ASP A 16 7.65 -12.48 6.18
CA ASP A 16 9.09 -12.26 6.40
C ASP A 16 9.28 -11.20 7.47
N HIS A 17 9.63 -11.65 8.67
CA HIS A 17 9.83 -10.75 9.82
C HIS A 17 10.97 -9.76 9.58
N ALA A 18 12.04 -10.19 8.92
CA ALA A 18 13.17 -9.32 8.62
C ALA A 18 12.78 -8.21 7.64
N PHE A 19 12.03 -8.57 6.59
CA PHE A 19 11.54 -7.58 5.63
C PHE A 19 10.57 -6.60 6.30
N ARG A 20 9.68 -7.10 7.15
CA ARG A 20 8.75 -6.26 7.91
C ARG A 20 9.50 -5.24 8.76
N ALA A 21 10.53 -5.69 9.48
CA ALA A 21 11.35 -4.81 10.32
C ALA A 21 12.05 -3.75 9.48
N ALA A 22 12.58 -4.12 8.32
CA ALA A 22 13.22 -3.18 7.40
C ALA A 22 12.22 -2.14 6.89
N MET A 23 11.01 -2.56 6.55
CA MET A 23 9.96 -1.66 6.09
C MET A 23 9.52 -0.67 7.17
N LYS A 24 9.53 -1.09 8.43
CA LYS A 24 9.21 -0.20 9.54
C LYS A 24 10.34 0.79 9.83
N ALA A 25 11.57 0.33 9.73
CA ALA A 25 12.74 1.16 10.05
C ALA A 25 13.01 2.20 8.97
N ASP A 26 12.99 1.78 7.70
CA ASP A 26 13.31 2.65 6.57
C ASP A 26 12.67 2.09 5.30
N PRO A 27 11.43 2.48 5.00
CA PRO A 27 10.75 1.96 3.81
C PRO A 27 11.45 2.34 2.51
N VAL A 28 12.08 3.51 2.44
CA VAL A 28 12.80 3.93 1.23
C VAL A 28 13.91 2.93 0.92
N LYS A 29 14.69 2.59 1.92
CA LYS A 29 15.82 1.65 1.76
C LYS A 29 15.31 0.23 1.47
N ALA A 30 14.27 -0.20 2.17
CA ALA A 30 13.71 -1.54 1.99
C ALA A 30 13.14 -1.74 0.59
N LEU A 31 12.55 -0.70 0.01
CA LEU A 31 11.94 -0.76 -1.31
C LEU A 31 12.93 -0.55 -2.46
N ALA A 32 14.12 -0.01 -2.18
CA ALA A 32 15.09 0.35 -3.21
C ALA A 32 15.41 -0.79 -4.18
N PRO A 33 15.67 -2.05 -3.73
CA PRO A 33 16.01 -3.12 -4.65
C PRO A 33 14.82 -3.75 -5.39
N LEU A 34 13.61 -3.36 -5.07
CA LEU A 34 12.42 -3.99 -5.65
C LEU A 34 12.06 -3.37 -7.01
N ASP A 35 11.48 -4.19 -7.87
CA ASP A 35 11.07 -3.77 -9.22
C ASP A 35 9.71 -3.08 -9.15
N LEU A 36 9.74 -1.82 -8.75
CA LEU A 36 8.55 -0.99 -8.61
C LEU A 36 8.66 0.23 -9.50
N SER A 37 7.53 0.73 -10.00
CA SER A 37 7.51 2.00 -10.68
C SER A 37 7.75 3.14 -9.67
N ASP A 38 8.15 4.31 -10.17
CA ASP A 38 8.33 5.48 -9.29
C ASP A 38 7.04 5.84 -8.58
N ALA A 39 5.90 5.76 -9.28
CA ALA A 39 4.59 6.05 -8.70
C ALA A 39 4.24 5.08 -7.57
N GLU A 40 4.51 3.79 -7.77
CA GLU A 40 4.25 2.77 -6.74
C GLU A 40 5.16 2.96 -5.54
N ARG A 41 6.43 3.23 -5.79
CA ARG A 41 7.42 3.46 -4.74
C ARG A 41 7.04 4.67 -3.89
N SER A 42 6.68 5.77 -4.54
CA SER A 42 6.25 6.99 -3.86
C SER A 42 4.99 6.76 -3.03
N ALA A 43 4.00 6.06 -3.59
CA ALA A 43 2.75 5.76 -2.89
C ALA A 43 3.00 4.88 -1.67
N LEU A 44 3.88 3.88 -1.79
CA LEU A 44 4.22 3.01 -0.67
C LEU A 44 4.92 3.77 0.45
N VAL A 45 5.89 4.60 0.11
CA VAL A 45 6.63 5.39 1.11
C VAL A 45 5.68 6.33 1.86
N ALA A 46 4.75 6.93 1.14
CA ALA A 46 3.77 7.85 1.75
C ALA A 46 2.61 7.13 2.44
N GLY A 47 2.47 5.82 2.24
CA GLY A 47 1.30 5.10 2.73
C GLY A 47 0.02 5.51 2.01
N ASP A 48 0.13 5.91 0.75
CA ASP A 48 -1.01 6.36 -0.06
C ASP A 48 -1.75 5.15 -0.64
N VAL A 49 -2.52 4.50 0.21
CA VAL A 49 -3.26 3.30 -0.17
C VAL A 49 -4.33 3.59 -1.21
N GLY A 50 -4.85 4.81 -1.24
CA GLY A 50 -5.81 5.20 -2.26
C GLY A 50 -5.22 5.14 -3.66
N ALA A 51 -4.01 5.69 -3.83
CA ALA A 51 -3.31 5.63 -5.11
C ALA A 51 -3.00 4.19 -5.50
N LEU A 52 -2.52 3.38 -4.55
CA LEU A 52 -2.23 1.96 -4.80
C LEU A 52 -3.48 1.19 -5.22
N TYR A 53 -4.60 1.45 -4.57
CA TYR A 53 -5.87 0.82 -4.91
C TYR A 53 -6.29 1.17 -6.34
N ARG A 54 -6.14 2.44 -6.73
CA ARG A 54 -6.45 2.89 -8.09
C ARG A 54 -5.54 2.27 -9.14
N MET A 55 -4.32 1.93 -8.77
CA MET A 55 -3.38 1.21 -9.64
C MET A 55 -3.73 -0.25 -9.83
N GLY A 56 -4.66 -0.79 -9.02
CA GLY A 56 -5.08 -2.17 -9.09
C GLY A 56 -4.51 -3.07 -8.01
N VAL A 57 -3.85 -2.52 -7.00
CA VAL A 57 -3.31 -3.31 -5.88
C VAL A 57 -4.47 -3.88 -5.08
N ASN A 58 -4.33 -5.15 -4.68
CA ASN A 58 -5.36 -5.86 -3.93
C ASN A 58 -5.55 -5.23 -2.55
N GLY A 59 -6.79 -4.77 -2.27
CA GLY A 59 -7.10 -4.09 -1.01
C GLY A 59 -6.93 -4.98 0.23
N PHE A 60 -7.24 -6.26 0.11
CA PHE A 60 -7.04 -7.21 1.21
C PHE A 60 -5.55 -7.33 1.57
N LEU A 61 -4.69 -7.42 0.55
CA LEU A 61 -3.25 -7.53 0.77
C LEU A 61 -2.66 -6.24 1.35
N MET A 62 -3.14 -5.07 0.90
CA MET A 62 -2.71 -3.80 1.48
C MET A 62 -3.05 -3.68 2.98
N GLY A 63 -4.08 -4.39 3.42
CA GLY A 63 -4.44 -4.43 4.83
C GLY A 63 -3.32 -4.93 5.72
N TYR A 64 -2.41 -5.76 5.19
CA TYR A 64 -1.25 -6.21 5.95
C TYR A 64 -0.29 -5.06 6.28
N LEU A 65 -0.19 -4.07 5.40
CA LEU A 65 0.64 -2.89 5.65
C LEU A 65 0.14 -2.14 6.88
N ALA A 66 -1.18 -1.99 6.99
CA ALA A 66 -1.81 -1.33 8.12
C ALA A 66 -1.71 -2.17 9.40
N ARG A 67 -1.97 -3.47 9.27
CA ARG A 67 -1.96 -4.40 10.40
C ARG A 67 -0.59 -4.43 11.10
N PHE A 68 0.47 -4.42 10.32
CA PHE A 68 1.83 -4.45 10.85
C PHE A 68 2.46 -3.06 10.96
N GLU A 69 1.67 -2.03 10.68
CA GLU A 69 2.06 -0.63 10.87
C GLU A 69 3.34 -0.24 10.13
N VAL A 70 3.45 -0.65 8.88
CA VAL A 70 4.53 -0.23 8.00
C VAL A 70 4.08 0.96 7.14
N CYS A 71 5.03 1.69 6.56
CA CYS A 71 4.75 2.83 5.67
C CYS A 71 3.95 3.95 6.35
N GLY A 72 4.13 4.10 7.65
CA GLY A 72 3.40 5.13 8.43
C GLY A 72 1.92 4.84 8.60
N LEU A 73 1.47 3.63 8.32
CA LEU A 73 0.06 3.26 8.41
C LEU A 73 -0.27 2.63 9.75
N ASN A 74 -1.55 2.72 10.11
CA ASN A 74 -2.20 1.87 11.09
C ASN A 74 -3.61 1.58 10.57
N VAL A 75 -4.36 0.75 11.27
CA VAL A 75 -5.69 0.34 10.81
C VAL A 75 -6.62 1.54 10.65
N GLN A 76 -6.56 2.49 11.57
CA GLN A 76 -7.41 3.68 11.53
C GLN A 76 -7.09 4.56 10.31
N ILE A 77 -5.81 4.86 10.09
CA ILE A 77 -5.37 5.69 8.95
C ILE A 77 -5.71 4.99 7.63
N TYR A 78 -5.46 3.69 7.56
CA TYR A 78 -5.77 2.88 6.38
C TYR A 78 -7.26 2.97 6.05
N ASN A 79 -8.12 2.77 7.05
CA ASN A 79 -9.56 2.81 6.85
C ASN A 79 -10.03 4.19 6.38
N GLU A 80 -9.49 5.26 6.95
CA GLU A 80 -9.82 6.61 6.54
C GLU A 80 -9.46 6.88 5.08
N ARG A 81 -8.25 6.48 4.68
CA ARG A 81 -7.78 6.67 3.31
C ARG A 81 -8.56 5.83 2.31
N MET A 82 -8.91 4.61 2.68
CA MET A 82 -9.70 3.73 1.81
C MET A 82 -11.14 4.22 1.67
N ARG A 83 -11.72 4.75 2.73
CA ARG A 83 -13.06 5.34 2.65
C ARG A 83 -13.11 6.52 1.70
N ALA A 84 -12.09 7.36 1.72
CA ALA A 84 -12.01 8.50 0.81
C ALA A 84 -12.03 8.05 -0.66
N VAL A 85 -11.29 6.98 -0.99
CA VAL A 85 -11.28 6.42 -2.34
C VAL A 85 -12.66 5.89 -2.73
N LYS A 86 -13.31 5.14 -1.85
CA LYS A 86 -14.63 4.56 -2.12
C LYS A 86 -15.70 5.62 -2.30
N VAL A 87 -15.63 6.69 -1.52
CA VAL A 87 -16.54 7.82 -1.67
C VAL A 87 -16.35 8.49 -3.03
N ASP A 88 -15.10 8.73 -3.44
CA ASP A 88 -14.79 9.31 -4.73
C ASP A 88 -15.32 8.46 -5.89
N GLU A 89 -15.13 7.13 -5.82
CA GLU A 89 -15.64 6.21 -6.83
C GLU A 89 -17.16 6.24 -6.89
N LYS A 90 -17.83 6.27 -5.74
CA LYS A 90 -19.28 6.31 -5.68
C LYS A 90 -19.83 7.59 -6.28
N ILE A 91 -19.20 8.73 -5.98
CA ILE A 91 -19.59 10.02 -6.55
C ILE A 91 -19.35 10.01 -8.05
N GLY A 92 -18.22 9.50 -8.49
CA GLY A 92 -17.91 9.39 -9.91
C GLY A 92 -18.94 8.57 -10.66
N ARG A 93 -19.43 7.48 -10.09
CA ARG A 93 -20.48 6.65 -10.68
C ARG A 93 -21.80 7.38 -10.78
N ALA A 94 -22.09 8.23 -9.81
CA ALA A 94 -23.34 8.99 -9.79
C ALA A 94 -23.43 9.98 -10.95
N HIS A 95 -22.30 10.35 -11.54
CA HIS A 95 -22.26 11.26 -12.68
C HIS A 95 -22.34 10.54 -14.03
N VAL A 96 -22.33 9.24 -14.02
CA VAL A 96 -22.47 8.41 -15.21
C VAL A 96 -23.93 8.01 -15.41
#